data_6ae3b46a94739433a34e4cab0fc11171
#
_entry.id   6ae3b46a94739433a34e4cab0fc11171
#
_cell.length_a   1.000
_cell.length_b   1.000
_cell.length_c   1.000
_cell.angle_alpha   90.00
_cell.angle_beta   90.00
_cell.angle_gamma   90.00
#
_symmetry.space_group_name_H-M   'P 1'
#
loop_
_entity.id
_entity.type
_entity.pdbx_description
1 polymer ?
#
loop_
_entity_poly.entity_id
_entity_poly.type
_entity_poly.pdbx_seq_one_letter_code
_entity_poly.pdbx_strand_id
1 'polypeptide(L)'
;MLANCSAAYSCADDAYSYAKKVYNSKNLHDVHYYAGKTMSATEDAMSEAKECGCADAYSSAKDAYSYARKAYQADYLYEALYYMRKAMSAADDAMYAAADCGI
;
A
#
# COMPACT_ATOMS: atom_id res chain seq x y z
N MET A 1 7.48 21.26 -17.82
CA MET A 1 8.10 20.67 -16.63
C MET A 1 7.48 19.31 -16.37
N LEU A 2 8.31 18.32 -16.15
CA LEU A 2 7.81 16.99 -15.87
C LEU A 2 7.40 16.89 -14.39
N ALA A 3 6.27 16.24 -14.16
CA ALA A 3 5.83 15.98 -12.81
C ALA A 3 6.76 14.96 -12.14
N ASN A 4 6.99 15.17 -10.87
CA ASN A 4 7.86 14.33 -10.05
C ASN A 4 7.00 13.40 -9.20
N CYS A 5 7.34 12.12 -9.17
CA CYS A 5 6.56 11.11 -8.46
C CYS A 5 7.06 10.81 -7.05
N SER A 6 7.86 11.73 -6.46
CA SER A 6 8.37 11.55 -5.09
C SER A 6 7.26 11.36 -4.06
N ALA A 7 6.16 12.11 -4.19
CA ALA A 7 5.05 11.99 -3.24
C ALA A 7 4.37 10.63 -3.36
N ALA A 8 4.22 10.12 -4.59
CA ALA A 8 3.67 8.78 -4.80
C ALA A 8 4.56 7.72 -4.18
N TYR A 9 5.89 7.86 -4.35
CA TYR A 9 6.86 6.96 -3.75
C TYR A 9 6.74 6.98 -2.22
N SER A 10 6.73 8.17 -1.64
CA SER A 10 6.66 8.36 -0.19
C SER A 10 5.40 7.75 0.41
N CYS A 11 4.25 7.95 -0.24
CA CYS A 11 2.99 7.38 0.23
C CYS A 11 2.99 5.85 0.12
N ALA A 12 3.57 5.30 -0.94
CA ALA A 12 3.71 3.86 -1.10
C ALA A 12 4.64 3.27 -0.04
N ASP A 13 5.72 4.00 0.31
CA ASP A 13 6.63 3.60 1.37
C ASP A 13 5.92 3.56 2.72
N ASP A 14 5.08 4.55 2.99
CA ASP A 14 4.26 4.56 4.21
C ASP A 14 3.33 3.35 4.26
N ALA A 15 2.70 3.03 3.14
CA ALA A 15 1.82 1.85 3.04
C ALA A 15 2.60 0.57 3.31
N TYR A 16 3.77 0.46 2.71
CA TYR A 16 4.66 -0.68 2.93
C TYR A 16 5.01 -0.82 4.41
N SER A 17 5.37 0.27 5.05
CA SER A 17 5.78 0.28 6.45
C SER A 17 4.63 -0.13 7.38
N TYR A 18 3.41 0.35 7.12
CA TYR A 18 2.25 -0.05 7.90
C TYR A 18 1.94 -1.53 7.71
N ALA A 19 2.00 -2.03 6.49
CA ALA A 19 1.75 -3.44 6.21
C ALA A 19 2.79 -4.33 6.90
N LYS A 20 4.05 -3.88 6.89
CA LYS A 20 5.15 -4.62 7.51
C LYS A 20 4.98 -4.76 9.02
N LYS A 21 4.36 -3.78 9.68
CA LYS A 21 4.17 -3.80 11.14
C LYS A 21 3.37 -4.99 11.63
N VAL A 22 2.53 -5.58 10.78
CA VAL A 22 1.71 -6.74 11.19
C VAL A 22 2.32 -8.08 10.81
N TYR A 23 3.51 -8.08 10.23
CA TYR A 23 4.11 -9.30 9.68
C TYR A 23 4.13 -10.45 10.68
N ASN A 24 4.46 -10.16 11.94
CA ASN A 24 4.52 -11.15 13.02
C ASN A 24 3.41 -10.98 14.04
N SER A 25 2.35 -10.25 13.73
CA SER A 25 1.26 -10.02 14.66
C SER A 25 0.49 -11.31 14.93
N LYS A 26 0.07 -11.48 16.19
CA LYS A 26 -0.77 -12.60 16.61
C LYS A 26 -2.17 -12.12 17.04
N ASN A 27 -2.49 -10.88 16.70
CA ASN A 27 -3.69 -10.22 17.18
C ASN A 27 -4.44 -9.62 15.99
N LEU A 28 -5.64 -10.14 15.72
CA LEU A 28 -6.46 -9.69 14.60
C LEU A 28 -6.80 -8.20 14.68
N HIS A 29 -7.03 -7.70 15.91
CA HIS A 29 -7.34 -6.28 16.11
C HIS A 29 -6.20 -5.39 15.61
N ASP A 30 -4.95 -5.75 15.90
CA ASP A 30 -3.79 -5.00 15.44
C ASP A 30 -3.65 -5.05 13.93
N VAL A 31 -3.92 -6.23 13.34
CA VAL A 31 -3.86 -6.36 11.88
C VAL A 31 -4.91 -5.45 11.24
N HIS A 32 -6.13 -5.42 11.77
CA HIS A 32 -7.19 -4.55 11.26
C HIS A 32 -6.80 -3.07 11.37
N TYR A 33 -6.19 -2.68 12.49
CA TYR A 33 -5.74 -1.30 12.70
C TYR A 33 -4.74 -0.89 11.61
N TYR A 34 -3.69 -1.71 11.40
CA TYR A 34 -2.67 -1.38 10.41
C TYR A 34 -3.17 -1.57 8.97
N ALA A 35 -4.14 -2.46 8.75
CA ALA A 35 -4.79 -2.55 7.44
C ALA A 35 -5.50 -1.25 7.10
N GLY A 36 -6.17 -0.63 8.08
CA GLY A 36 -6.80 0.68 7.90
C GLY A 36 -5.78 1.76 7.56
N LYS A 37 -4.64 1.76 8.25
CA LYS A 37 -3.55 2.71 7.96
C LYS A 37 -2.96 2.48 6.56
N THR A 38 -2.81 1.22 6.17
CA THR A 38 -2.34 0.86 4.84
C THR A 38 -3.32 1.34 3.77
N MET A 39 -4.62 1.17 4.00
CA MET A 39 -5.65 1.66 3.07
C MET A 39 -5.53 3.15 2.86
N SER A 40 -5.40 3.91 3.94
CA SER A 40 -5.27 5.36 3.86
C SER A 40 -4.02 5.78 3.08
N ALA A 41 -2.89 5.16 3.37
CA ALA A 41 -1.63 5.46 2.69
C ALA A 41 -1.68 5.09 1.21
N THR A 42 -2.34 3.98 0.86
CA THR A 42 -2.47 3.57 -0.54
C THR A 42 -3.42 4.47 -1.32
N GLU A 43 -4.46 4.99 -0.68
CA GLU A 43 -5.33 5.98 -1.30
C GLU A 43 -4.54 7.24 -1.66
N ASP A 44 -3.69 7.69 -0.74
CA ASP A 44 -2.82 8.84 -0.99
C ASP A 44 -1.82 8.52 -2.11
N ALA A 45 -1.26 7.31 -2.12
CA ALA A 45 -0.33 6.89 -3.17
C ALA A 45 -1.02 6.87 -4.54
N MET A 46 -2.26 6.41 -4.61
CA MET A 46 -3.04 6.42 -5.85
C MET A 46 -3.25 7.86 -6.36
N SER A 47 -3.65 8.75 -5.46
CA SER A 47 -3.88 10.14 -5.79
C SER A 47 -2.61 10.81 -6.31
N GLU A 48 -1.50 10.61 -5.62
CA GLU A 48 -0.22 11.20 -6.01
C GLU A 48 0.32 10.59 -7.32
N ALA A 49 0.12 9.29 -7.53
CA ALA A 49 0.53 8.62 -8.78
C ALA A 49 -0.26 9.16 -9.96
N LYS A 50 -1.55 9.40 -9.77
CA LYS A 50 -2.40 9.98 -10.80
C LYS A 50 -1.94 11.40 -11.15
N GLU A 51 -1.62 12.18 -10.12
CA GLU A 51 -1.17 13.57 -10.30
C GLU A 51 0.16 13.64 -11.04
N CYS A 52 1.09 12.75 -10.76
CA CYS A 52 2.38 12.74 -11.46
C CYS A 52 2.35 11.94 -12.77
N GLY A 53 1.21 11.36 -13.13
CA GLY A 53 1.04 10.68 -14.41
C GLY A 53 1.69 9.31 -14.48
N CYS A 54 1.88 8.62 -13.37
CA CYS A 54 2.51 7.30 -13.33
C CYS A 54 1.45 6.20 -13.25
N ALA A 55 1.03 5.69 -14.39
CA ALA A 55 -0.04 4.69 -14.47
C ALA A 55 0.33 3.39 -13.72
N ASP A 56 1.59 2.98 -13.81
CA ASP A 56 2.02 1.74 -13.15
C ASP A 56 2.01 1.88 -11.63
N ALA A 57 2.45 3.02 -11.11
CA ALA A 57 2.40 3.27 -9.66
C ALA A 57 0.96 3.33 -9.18
N TYR A 58 0.08 3.95 -9.97
CA TYR A 58 -1.35 4.00 -9.65
C TYR A 58 -1.93 2.59 -9.55
N SER A 59 -1.65 1.75 -10.56
CA SER A 59 -2.17 0.39 -10.62
C SER A 59 -1.69 -0.46 -9.44
N SER A 60 -0.41 -0.36 -9.11
CA SER A 60 0.16 -1.12 -7.98
C SER A 60 -0.39 -0.63 -6.64
N ALA A 61 -0.55 0.67 -6.48
CA ALA A 61 -1.14 1.24 -5.26
C ALA A 61 -2.60 0.81 -5.11
N LYS A 62 -3.34 0.73 -6.23
CA LYS A 62 -4.72 0.25 -6.23
C LYS A 62 -4.79 -1.21 -5.78
N ASP A 63 -3.88 -2.04 -6.25
CA ASP A 63 -3.80 -3.44 -5.82
C ASP A 63 -3.51 -3.53 -4.32
N ALA A 64 -2.57 -2.72 -3.84
CA ALA A 64 -2.25 -2.68 -2.41
C ALA A 64 -3.46 -2.27 -1.58
N TYR A 65 -4.20 -1.27 -2.05
CA TYR A 65 -5.44 -0.84 -1.40
C TYR A 65 -6.44 -2.00 -1.32
N SER A 66 -6.64 -2.71 -2.42
CA SER A 66 -7.60 -3.81 -2.50
C SER A 66 -7.24 -4.93 -1.52
N TYR A 67 -5.97 -5.28 -1.44
CA TYR A 67 -5.51 -6.31 -0.51
C TYR A 67 -5.64 -5.84 0.94
N ALA A 68 -5.28 -4.60 1.24
CA ALA A 68 -5.41 -4.05 2.59
C ALA A 68 -6.88 -4.03 3.04
N ARG A 69 -7.78 -3.71 2.11
CA ARG A 69 -9.22 -3.72 2.40
C ARG A 69 -9.70 -5.13 2.74
N LYS A 70 -9.25 -6.13 1.98
CA LYS A 70 -9.59 -7.52 2.27
C LYS A 70 -9.07 -7.95 3.64
N ALA A 71 -7.87 -7.51 4.01
CA ALA A 71 -7.33 -7.77 5.33
C ALA A 71 -8.16 -7.10 6.41
N TYR A 72 -8.57 -5.86 6.17
CA TYR A 72 -9.40 -5.10 7.09
C TYR A 72 -10.75 -5.78 7.36
N GLN A 73 -11.28 -6.46 6.35
CA GLN A 73 -12.58 -7.15 6.42
C GLN A 73 -12.47 -8.61 6.82
N ALA A 74 -11.28 -9.15 6.95
CA ALA A 74 -11.07 -10.57 7.24
C ALA A 74 -11.48 -10.89 8.67
N ASP A 75 -12.14 -12.04 8.83
CA ASP A 75 -12.63 -12.50 10.14
C ASP A 75 -11.59 -13.34 10.89
N TYR A 76 -10.56 -13.82 10.21
CA TYR A 76 -9.56 -14.71 10.77
C TYR A 76 -8.16 -14.13 10.64
N LEU A 77 -7.35 -14.32 11.67
CA LEU A 77 -6.00 -13.77 11.71
C LEU A 77 -5.15 -14.21 10.52
N TYR A 78 -5.15 -15.52 10.21
CA TYR A 78 -4.31 -16.02 9.12
C TYR A 78 -4.70 -15.42 7.76
N GLU A 79 -5.99 -15.19 7.56
CA GLU A 79 -6.50 -14.59 6.32
C GLU A 79 -6.09 -13.12 6.22
N ALA A 80 -6.25 -12.39 7.32
CA ALA A 80 -5.84 -10.99 7.39
C ALA A 80 -4.35 -10.85 7.12
N LEU A 81 -3.52 -11.72 7.71
CA LEU A 81 -2.08 -11.70 7.49
C LEU A 81 -1.72 -12.04 6.04
N TYR A 82 -2.43 -12.99 5.44
CA TYR A 82 -2.23 -13.33 4.03
C TYR A 82 -2.42 -12.11 3.14
N TYR A 83 -3.53 -11.41 3.34
CA TYR A 83 -3.83 -10.22 2.53
C TYR A 83 -2.88 -9.06 2.82
N MET A 84 -2.42 -8.91 4.06
CA MET A 84 -1.46 -7.86 4.38
C MET A 84 -0.09 -8.12 3.74
N ARG A 85 0.31 -9.38 3.60
CA ARG A 85 1.53 -9.72 2.86
C ARG A 85 1.40 -9.36 1.39
N LYS A 86 0.22 -9.59 0.82
CA LYS A 86 -0.07 -9.19 -0.57
C LYS A 86 -0.06 -7.67 -0.70
N ALA A 87 -0.65 -6.97 0.26
CA ALA A 87 -0.66 -5.50 0.27
C ALA A 87 0.77 -4.95 0.37
N MET A 88 1.60 -5.55 1.22
CA MET A 88 3.00 -5.15 1.37
C MET A 88 3.75 -5.28 0.06
N SER A 89 3.60 -6.42 -0.62
CA SER A 89 4.25 -6.68 -1.90
C SER A 89 3.79 -5.68 -2.97
N ALA A 90 2.49 -5.40 -3.04
CA ALA A 90 1.95 -4.45 -4.01
C ALA A 90 2.41 -3.01 -3.71
N ALA A 91 2.53 -2.65 -2.43
CA ALA A 91 3.05 -1.34 -2.04
C ALA A 91 4.52 -1.20 -2.45
N ASP A 92 5.30 -2.27 -2.31
CA ASP A 92 6.69 -2.30 -2.77
C ASP A 92 6.75 -2.09 -4.29
N ASP A 93 5.89 -2.76 -5.04
CA ASP A 93 5.79 -2.57 -6.49
C ASP A 93 5.44 -1.12 -6.83
N ALA A 94 4.55 -0.50 -6.06
CA ALA A 94 4.18 0.90 -6.26
C ALA A 94 5.36 1.84 -6.05
N MET A 95 6.22 1.54 -5.06
CA MET A 95 7.44 2.30 -4.82
C MET A 95 8.38 2.24 -6.03
N TYR A 96 8.63 1.04 -6.54
CA TYR A 96 9.51 0.86 -7.70
C TYR A 96 8.93 1.54 -8.93
N ALA A 97 7.62 1.40 -9.15
CA ALA A 97 6.98 2.04 -10.29
C ALA A 97 7.08 3.57 -10.21
N ALA A 98 6.87 4.14 -9.03
CA ALA A 98 7.00 5.59 -8.84
C ALA A 98 8.43 6.05 -9.09
N ALA A 99 9.42 5.28 -8.62
CA ALA A 99 10.83 5.59 -8.86
C ALA A 99 11.16 5.55 -10.34
N ASP A 100 10.63 4.57 -11.07
CA ASP A 100 10.83 4.45 -12.52
C ASP A 100 10.19 5.61 -13.28
N CYS A 101 9.10 6.16 -12.77
CA CYS A 101 8.46 7.33 -13.39
C CYS A 101 9.24 8.63 -13.14
N GLY A 102 10.14 8.64 -12.17
CA GLY A 102 11.02 9.77 -11.90
C GLY A 102 10.79 10.39 -10.52
N ILE A 103 11.84 10.40 -9.76
CA ILE A 103 11.87 11.08 -8.46
C ILE A 103 13.20 11.82 -8.31
#